data_5c0e117dc2bb27ac59c45cbd06276c34
#
_entry.id   5c0e117dc2bb27ac59c45cbd06276c34
#
_cell.length_a   1.000
_cell.length_b   1.000
_cell.length_c   1.000
_cell.angle_alpha   90.00
_cell.angle_beta   90.00
_cell.angle_gamma   90.00
#
_symmetry.space_group_name_H-M   'P 1'
#
loop_
_entity.id
_entity.type
_entity.pdbx_description
1 polymer ?
#
loop_
_entity_poly.entity_id
_entity_poly.type
_entity_poly.pdbx_seq_one_letter_code
_entity_poly.pdbx_strand_id
1 'polypeptide(L)'
;FSTNTQIYDEKGESHSLTLTFTKSSIDNQWNWVAMIDGVAPESGNNGKVVFNQDGTMANFETTDGFPITFKPDEGTSELKVEIGANSTGRLGGLTQFVASSTASVREQDGRASGTLQSVDILKDGNIVGLFSNGQSEDLARVALASFGNENGLLRQGDNMFGETEASGEATIGV
;
A
#
# COMPACT_ATOMS: atom_id res chain seq x y z
N PHE A 1 16.44 17.50 -14.22
CA PHE A 1 15.61 16.41 -14.70
C PHE A 1 14.45 16.18 -13.74
N SER A 2 13.23 16.05 -14.27
CA SER A 2 12.04 15.77 -13.48
C SER A 2 11.34 14.52 -13.98
N THR A 3 10.75 13.76 -13.05
CA THR A 3 9.86 12.63 -13.33
C THR A 3 8.61 12.75 -12.49
N ASN A 4 7.51 12.21 -12.99
CA ASN A 4 6.20 12.29 -12.36
C ASN A 4 5.58 10.89 -12.31
N THR A 5 4.87 10.59 -11.23
CA THR A 5 4.10 9.36 -11.07
C THR A 5 2.82 9.63 -10.28
N GLN A 6 1.81 8.79 -10.46
CA GLN A 6 0.61 8.83 -9.63
C GLN A 6 0.82 7.97 -8.39
N ILE A 7 0.39 8.46 -7.24
CA ILE A 7 0.33 7.76 -5.97
C ILE A 7 -1.11 7.85 -5.45
N TYR A 8 -1.49 7.00 -4.51
CA TYR A 8 -2.85 6.96 -3.97
C TYR A 8 -2.84 7.10 -2.46
N ASP A 9 -3.81 7.85 -1.94
CA ASP A 9 -4.05 7.97 -0.51
C ASP A 9 -4.84 6.76 0.05
N GLU A 10 -5.13 6.78 1.37
CA GLU A 10 -5.93 5.72 2.02
C GLU A 10 -7.36 5.60 1.49
N LYS A 11 -7.91 6.65 0.89
CA LYS A 11 -9.24 6.65 0.26
C LYS A 11 -9.19 6.20 -1.20
N GLY A 12 -7.97 6.00 -1.73
CA GLY A 12 -7.74 5.67 -3.13
C GLY A 12 -7.87 6.87 -4.07
N GLU A 13 -7.77 8.09 -3.57
CA GLU A 13 -7.67 9.29 -4.38
C GLU A 13 -6.25 9.42 -4.94
N SER A 14 -6.15 9.84 -6.21
CA SER A 14 -4.86 9.91 -6.90
C SER A 14 -4.21 11.26 -6.73
N HIS A 15 -2.92 11.26 -6.38
CA HIS A 15 -2.06 12.43 -6.25
C HIS A 15 -0.88 12.32 -7.21
N SER A 16 -0.40 13.46 -7.70
CA SER A 16 0.75 13.52 -8.61
C SER A 16 2.05 13.77 -7.83
N LEU A 17 2.88 12.75 -7.67
CA LEU A 17 4.21 12.88 -7.10
C LEU A 17 5.22 13.28 -8.20
N THR A 18 5.83 14.45 -8.07
CA THR A 18 6.89 14.94 -8.94
C THR A 18 8.21 14.94 -8.20
N LEU A 19 9.20 14.24 -8.75
CA LEU A 19 10.58 14.24 -8.28
C LEU A 19 11.46 15.02 -9.24
N THR A 20 12.15 16.05 -8.74
CA THR A 20 13.08 16.87 -9.50
C THR A 20 14.50 16.66 -9.01
N PHE A 21 15.38 16.21 -9.91
CA PHE A 21 16.79 15.99 -9.65
C PHE A 21 17.63 17.10 -10.25
N THR A 22 18.51 17.71 -9.44
CA THR A 22 19.44 18.76 -9.85
C THR A 22 20.87 18.35 -9.52
N LYS A 23 21.76 18.38 -10.49
CA LYS A 23 23.18 18.06 -10.27
C LYS A 23 23.78 19.02 -9.26
N SER A 24 24.47 18.49 -8.25
CA SER A 24 25.21 19.25 -7.25
C SER A 24 26.52 19.79 -7.84
N SER A 25 27.13 20.77 -7.15
CA SER A 25 28.52 21.18 -7.39
C SER A 25 29.55 20.15 -6.91
N ILE A 26 29.13 19.17 -6.11
CA ILE A 26 29.96 18.06 -5.65
C ILE A 26 29.85 16.94 -6.69
N ASP A 27 30.99 16.38 -7.08
CA ASP A 27 31.04 15.29 -8.05
C ASP A 27 30.24 14.07 -7.56
N ASN A 28 29.56 13.41 -8.51
CA ASN A 28 28.75 12.21 -8.26
C ASN A 28 27.59 12.40 -7.27
N GLN A 29 27.19 13.65 -7.02
CA GLN A 29 26.05 13.96 -6.15
C GLN A 29 24.98 14.74 -6.91
N TRP A 30 23.71 14.37 -6.63
CA TRP A 30 22.53 15.08 -7.09
C TRP A 30 21.65 15.41 -5.90
N ASN A 31 21.06 16.59 -5.90
CA ASN A 31 20.01 16.95 -4.98
C ASN A 31 18.67 16.60 -5.60
N TRP A 32 17.73 16.16 -4.81
CA TRP A 32 16.36 15.92 -5.27
C TRP A 32 15.35 16.65 -4.39
N VAL A 33 14.22 17.00 -4.99
CA VAL A 33 13.08 17.63 -4.34
C VAL A 33 11.82 16.89 -4.80
N ALA A 34 10.92 16.61 -3.84
CA ALA A 34 9.60 16.04 -4.08
C ALA A 34 8.52 17.11 -3.95
N MET A 35 7.54 17.06 -4.83
CA MET A 35 6.29 17.82 -4.75
C MET A 35 5.12 16.87 -4.95
N ILE A 36 4.05 17.05 -4.20
CA ILE A 36 2.79 16.31 -4.37
C ILE A 36 1.73 17.33 -4.76
N ASP A 37 1.08 17.13 -5.91
CA ASP A 37 0.12 18.05 -6.53
C ASP A 37 0.66 19.48 -6.69
N GLY A 38 1.97 19.59 -6.90
CA GLY A 38 2.66 20.89 -7.03
C GLY A 38 2.95 21.60 -5.70
N VAL A 39 2.64 20.97 -4.56
CA VAL A 39 2.88 21.50 -3.22
C VAL A 39 4.03 20.74 -2.58
N ALA A 40 4.88 21.44 -1.84
CA ALA A 40 5.95 20.80 -1.07
C ALA A 40 5.36 20.07 0.15
N PRO A 41 5.64 18.78 0.34
CA PRO A 41 5.28 18.05 1.55
C PRO A 41 5.83 18.69 2.83
N GLU A 42 5.19 18.39 3.97
CA GLU A 42 5.57 18.96 5.28
C GLU A 42 6.95 18.50 5.74
N SER A 43 7.34 17.27 5.41
CA SER A 43 8.64 16.69 5.75
C SER A 43 9.14 15.71 4.70
N GLY A 44 10.43 15.44 4.68
CA GLY A 44 11.06 14.48 3.78
C GLY A 44 11.05 14.88 2.31
N ASN A 45 10.74 16.15 1.99
CA ASN A 45 10.50 16.62 0.63
C ASN A 45 11.79 16.89 -0.18
N ASN A 46 12.95 16.73 0.41
CA ASN A 46 14.22 16.96 -0.27
C ASN A 46 15.34 16.08 0.29
N GLY A 47 16.39 15.94 -0.49
CA GLY A 47 17.54 15.15 -0.08
C GLY A 47 18.63 15.11 -1.16
N LYS A 48 19.47 14.10 -1.05
CA LYS A 48 20.57 13.88 -1.99
C LYS A 48 20.68 12.41 -2.39
N VAL A 49 21.18 12.19 -3.59
CA VAL A 49 21.64 10.89 -4.07
C VAL A 49 23.11 10.99 -4.41
N VAL A 50 23.88 10.02 -3.97
CA VAL A 50 25.32 9.93 -4.21
C VAL A 50 25.60 8.68 -5.03
N PHE A 51 26.47 8.80 -6.04
CA PHE A 51 26.86 7.71 -6.91
C PHE A 51 28.33 7.34 -6.70
N ASN A 52 28.65 6.07 -6.89
CA ASN A 52 30.02 5.57 -6.97
C ASN A 52 30.67 6.00 -8.29
N GLN A 53 32.00 5.85 -8.40
CA GLN A 53 32.72 6.14 -9.62
C GLN A 53 32.34 5.25 -10.81
N ASP A 54 31.80 4.07 -10.54
CA ASP A 54 31.28 3.13 -11.55
C ASP A 54 29.83 3.46 -12.01
N GLY A 55 29.24 4.55 -11.50
CA GLY A 55 27.91 4.99 -11.83
C GLY A 55 26.77 4.30 -11.07
N THR A 56 27.08 3.37 -10.16
CA THR A 56 26.07 2.76 -9.28
C THR A 56 25.70 3.70 -8.14
N MET A 57 24.47 3.59 -7.63
CA MET A 57 24.04 4.38 -6.48
C MET A 57 24.77 3.92 -5.19
N ALA A 58 25.41 4.85 -4.52
CA ALA A 58 26.03 4.63 -3.22
C ALA A 58 25.05 4.89 -2.07
N ASN A 59 24.27 5.96 -2.16
CA ASN A 59 23.34 6.35 -1.11
C ASN A 59 22.19 7.21 -1.65
N PHE A 60 21.00 7.07 -1.02
CA PHE A 60 19.82 7.90 -1.25
C PHE A 60 19.29 8.36 0.11
N GLU A 61 19.36 9.64 0.38
CA GLU A 61 19.03 10.22 1.67
C GLU A 61 17.96 11.32 1.52
N THR A 62 17.13 11.47 2.56
CA THR A 62 16.33 12.65 2.78
C THR A 62 17.01 13.55 3.81
N THR A 63 16.73 14.84 3.76
CA THR A 63 17.25 15.80 4.77
C THR A 63 16.64 15.55 6.14
N ASP A 64 15.34 15.28 6.19
CA ASP A 64 14.56 15.12 7.43
C ASP A 64 14.19 13.66 7.75
N GLY A 65 14.69 12.70 6.96
CA GLY A 65 14.33 11.28 7.06
C GLY A 65 13.06 10.91 6.28
N PHE A 66 12.90 9.61 5.98
CA PHE A 66 11.66 9.07 5.44
C PHE A 66 10.66 8.76 6.56
N PRO A 67 9.35 8.72 6.29
CA PRO A 67 8.68 8.95 5.01
C PRO A 67 8.53 10.42 4.63
N ILE A 68 8.25 10.69 3.35
CA ILE A 68 7.72 11.98 2.90
C ILE A 68 6.30 12.08 3.43
N THR A 69 6.01 13.12 4.20
CA THR A 69 4.71 13.31 4.84
C THR A 69 3.95 14.45 4.16
N PHE A 70 2.76 14.14 3.69
CA PHE A 70 1.88 15.10 3.01
C PHE A 70 0.44 14.98 3.50
N LYS A 71 -0.20 16.11 3.75
CA LYS A 71 -1.62 16.21 4.06
C LYS A 71 -2.33 16.94 2.93
N PRO A 72 -3.16 16.23 2.14
CA PRO A 72 -3.85 16.85 1.00
C PRO A 72 -4.75 18.00 1.41
N ASP A 73 -5.53 17.83 2.49
CA ASP A 73 -6.46 18.81 3.03
C ASP A 73 -6.57 18.72 4.56
N GLU A 74 -7.08 19.78 5.22
CA GLU A 74 -7.40 19.75 6.66
C GLU A 74 -8.47 18.67 6.94
N GLY A 75 -8.13 17.71 7.81
CA GLY A 75 -9.02 16.62 8.21
C GLY A 75 -8.90 15.34 7.37
N THR A 76 -7.99 15.31 6.40
CA THR A 76 -7.62 14.08 5.67
C THR A 76 -6.52 13.31 6.40
N SER A 77 -6.45 12.01 6.14
CA SER A 77 -5.36 11.16 6.60
C SER A 77 -4.03 11.63 6.01
N GLU A 78 -2.98 11.49 6.79
CA GLU A 78 -1.62 11.82 6.38
C GLU A 78 -1.13 10.79 5.37
N LEU A 79 -0.78 11.23 4.15
CA LEU A 79 -0.16 10.40 3.13
C LEU A 79 1.34 10.25 3.43
N LYS A 80 1.79 9.03 3.61
CA LYS A 80 3.21 8.69 3.82
C LYS A 80 3.78 8.00 2.61
N VAL A 81 4.78 8.62 2.00
CA VAL A 81 5.45 8.09 0.81
C VAL A 81 6.89 7.71 1.14
N GLU A 82 7.22 6.45 0.98
CA GLU A 82 8.60 5.97 1.03
C GLU A 82 9.12 5.73 -0.39
N ILE A 83 10.22 6.38 -0.73
CA ILE A 83 10.86 6.17 -2.01
C ILE A 83 11.91 5.08 -1.85
N GLY A 84 11.60 3.88 -2.28
CA GLY A 84 12.54 2.76 -2.34
C GLY A 84 13.51 2.91 -3.52
N ALA A 85 14.64 3.56 -3.31
CA ALA A 85 15.75 3.52 -4.27
C ALA A 85 16.55 2.23 -4.08
N ASN A 86 15.88 1.09 -4.26
CA ASN A 86 16.35 -0.23 -3.83
C ASN A 86 17.50 -0.77 -4.67
N SER A 87 18.70 -0.27 -4.54
CA SER A 87 19.90 -1.05 -4.93
C SER A 87 21.18 -0.25 -4.82
N THR A 88 21.62 0.05 -3.62
CA THR A 88 22.99 0.51 -3.40
C THR A 88 23.98 -0.51 -3.99
N GLY A 89 24.88 -0.05 -4.83
CA GLY A 89 25.90 -0.90 -5.46
C GLY A 89 25.43 -1.81 -6.60
N ARG A 90 24.20 -1.65 -7.14
CA ARG A 90 23.65 -2.44 -8.25
C ARG A 90 23.15 -1.55 -9.39
N LEU A 91 23.13 -2.09 -10.62
CA LEU A 91 22.61 -1.40 -11.82
C LEU A 91 21.08 -1.43 -11.94
N GLY A 92 20.37 -2.05 -10.99
CA GLY A 92 18.90 -2.19 -11.03
C GLY A 92 18.12 -1.01 -10.45
N GLY A 93 18.79 -0.05 -9.81
CA GLY A 93 18.20 1.16 -9.23
C GLY A 93 18.55 2.43 -10.02
N LEU A 94 18.75 3.52 -9.29
CA LEU A 94 19.26 4.76 -9.88
C LEU A 94 20.73 4.58 -10.30
N THR A 95 21.06 5.06 -11.48
CA THR A 95 22.41 5.01 -12.04
C THR A 95 22.80 6.34 -12.65
N GLN A 96 24.09 6.65 -12.66
CA GLN A 96 24.64 7.84 -13.27
C GLN A 96 25.61 7.46 -14.41
N PHE A 97 25.21 7.73 -15.66
CA PHE A 97 26.03 7.58 -16.84
C PHE A 97 25.96 8.81 -17.73
N VAL A 98 26.89 8.92 -18.69
CA VAL A 98 26.85 9.98 -19.71
C VAL A 98 25.80 9.63 -20.76
N ALA A 99 24.54 9.90 -20.41
CA ALA A 99 23.35 9.66 -21.23
C ALA A 99 22.24 10.64 -20.88
N SER A 100 21.18 10.68 -21.70
CA SER A 100 19.96 11.41 -21.35
C SER A 100 19.35 10.84 -20.08
N SER A 101 18.94 11.71 -19.16
CA SER A 101 18.30 11.30 -17.90
C SER A 101 16.92 10.72 -18.16
N THR A 102 16.67 9.54 -17.61
CA THR A 102 15.35 8.90 -17.58
C THR A 102 15.09 8.36 -16.19
N ALA A 103 13.85 8.43 -15.72
CA ALA A 103 13.41 7.77 -14.51
C ALA A 103 11.95 7.33 -14.65
N SER A 104 11.65 6.17 -14.11
CA SER A 104 10.28 5.67 -14.00
C SER A 104 10.12 4.93 -12.69
N VAL A 105 8.96 5.06 -12.08
CA VAL A 105 8.55 4.23 -10.94
C VAL A 105 8.17 2.85 -11.48
N ARG A 106 8.72 1.80 -10.90
CA ARG A 106 8.46 0.42 -11.33
C ARG A 106 7.32 -0.23 -10.57
N GLU A 107 7.22 0.07 -9.28
CA GLU A 107 6.24 -0.54 -8.38
C GLU A 107 5.70 0.52 -7.43
N GLN A 108 4.43 0.40 -7.11
CA GLN A 108 3.78 1.16 -6.05
C GLN A 108 2.78 0.23 -5.34
N ASP A 109 2.58 0.44 -4.05
CA ASP A 109 1.63 -0.31 -3.22
C ASP A 109 0.27 0.39 -3.09
N GLY A 110 0.24 1.71 -3.34
CA GLY A 110 -0.99 2.49 -3.39
C GLY A 110 -1.92 2.08 -4.54
N ARG A 111 -3.23 2.17 -4.33
CA ARG A 111 -4.25 1.72 -5.30
C ARG A 111 -5.44 2.65 -5.33
N ALA A 112 -6.02 2.80 -6.51
CA ALA A 112 -7.27 3.54 -6.68
C ALA A 112 -8.40 2.89 -5.87
N SER A 113 -9.36 3.71 -5.41
CA SER A 113 -10.57 3.21 -4.75
C SER A 113 -11.33 2.25 -5.66
N GLY A 114 -11.87 1.18 -5.06
CA GLY A 114 -12.64 0.16 -5.74
C GLY A 114 -14.07 0.07 -5.23
N THR A 115 -15.02 -0.21 -6.11
CA THR A 115 -16.40 -0.58 -5.73
C THR A 115 -16.52 -2.10 -5.70
N LEU A 116 -17.28 -2.63 -4.72
CA LEU A 116 -17.54 -4.06 -4.60
C LEU A 116 -18.30 -4.55 -5.85
N GLN A 117 -17.74 -5.53 -6.56
CA GLN A 117 -18.33 -6.11 -7.78
C GLN A 117 -19.01 -7.44 -7.51
N SER A 118 -18.39 -8.32 -6.73
CA SER A 118 -18.93 -9.62 -6.36
C SER A 118 -18.50 -10.03 -4.95
N VAL A 119 -19.25 -10.95 -4.39
CA VAL A 119 -18.94 -11.59 -3.10
C VAL A 119 -18.96 -13.08 -3.32
N ASP A 120 -17.88 -13.75 -2.94
CA ASP A 120 -17.74 -15.21 -2.99
C ASP A 120 -17.55 -15.80 -1.60
N ILE A 121 -18.12 -16.97 -1.35
CA ILE A 121 -17.93 -17.72 -0.12
C ILE A 121 -17.01 -18.89 -0.43
N LEU A 122 -15.84 -18.90 0.17
CA LEU A 122 -14.86 -19.95 0.01
C LEU A 122 -15.21 -21.20 0.83
N LYS A 123 -14.58 -22.32 0.50
CA LYS A 123 -14.84 -23.61 1.18
C LYS A 123 -14.43 -23.62 2.66
N ASP A 124 -13.54 -22.74 3.05
CA ASP A 124 -13.08 -22.54 4.44
C ASP A 124 -13.97 -21.60 5.24
N GLY A 125 -15.09 -21.14 4.64
CA GLY A 125 -16.04 -20.23 5.25
C GLY A 125 -15.69 -18.76 5.14
N ASN A 126 -14.56 -18.37 4.54
CA ASN A 126 -14.24 -16.97 4.30
C ASN A 126 -15.16 -16.39 3.22
N ILE A 127 -15.67 -15.18 3.48
CA ILE A 127 -16.45 -14.37 2.54
C ILE A 127 -15.50 -13.32 1.96
N VAL A 128 -15.21 -13.46 0.67
CA VAL A 128 -14.27 -12.61 -0.05
C VAL A 128 -15.02 -11.70 -0.99
N GLY A 129 -14.70 -10.39 -0.91
CA GLY A 129 -15.18 -9.38 -1.85
C GLY A 129 -14.19 -9.14 -2.97
N LEU A 130 -14.66 -9.15 -4.21
CA LEU A 130 -13.89 -8.71 -5.38
C LEU A 130 -14.27 -7.27 -5.72
N PHE A 131 -13.28 -6.40 -5.83
CA PHE A 131 -13.45 -4.97 -6.10
C PHE A 131 -13.06 -4.59 -7.53
N SER A 132 -13.61 -3.47 -8.02
CA SER A 132 -13.39 -2.98 -9.39
C SER A 132 -11.93 -2.61 -9.70
N ASN A 133 -11.12 -2.37 -8.69
CA ASN A 133 -9.68 -2.12 -8.79
C ASN A 133 -8.84 -3.41 -8.85
N GLY A 134 -9.50 -4.59 -8.95
CA GLY A 134 -8.86 -5.91 -9.01
C GLY A 134 -8.41 -6.44 -7.64
N GLN A 135 -8.77 -5.78 -6.54
CA GLN A 135 -8.51 -6.27 -5.19
C GLN A 135 -9.50 -7.34 -4.78
N SER A 136 -9.03 -8.27 -3.96
CA SER A 136 -9.87 -9.22 -3.23
C SER A 136 -9.57 -9.04 -1.75
N GLU A 137 -10.61 -8.83 -0.94
CA GLU A 137 -10.47 -8.65 0.50
C GLU A 137 -11.41 -9.59 1.25
N ASP A 138 -10.93 -10.10 2.38
CA ASP A 138 -11.73 -10.90 3.30
C ASP A 138 -12.70 -9.97 4.05
N LEU A 139 -13.99 -10.05 3.71
CA LEU A 139 -15.03 -9.20 4.30
C LEU A 139 -15.54 -9.76 5.61
N ALA A 140 -15.69 -11.08 5.69
CA ALA A 140 -16.24 -11.78 6.86
C ALA A 140 -15.88 -13.25 6.82
N ARG A 141 -16.22 -13.97 7.89
CA ARG A 141 -16.12 -15.42 7.96
C ARG A 141 -17.38 -16.02 8.55
N VAL A 142 -17.85 -17.10 7.96
CA VAL A 142 -18.99 -17.84 8.49
C VAL A 142 -18.55 -18.67 9.69
N ALA A 143 -19.12 -18.39 10.87
CA ALA A 143 -18.93 -19.21 12.05
C ALA A 143 -19.77 -20.49 11.95
N LEU A 144 -19.17 -21.63 12.26
CA LEU A 144 -19.85 -22.91 12.32
C LEU A 144 -20.04 -23.32 13.79
N ALA A 145 -21.25 -23.76 14.14
CA ALA A 145 -21.52 -24.32 15.43
C ALA A 145 -21.68 -25.86 15.31
N SER A 146 -20.97 -26.62 16.13
CA SER A 146 -21.14 -28.05 16.28
C SER A 146 -21.69 -28.39 17.64
N PHE A 147 -22.55 -29.39 17.70
CA PHE A 147 -23.22 -29.83 18.93
C PHE A 147 -22.90 -31.29 19.21
N GLY A 148 -22.81 -31.66 20.48
CA GLY A 148 -22.58 -33.04 20.90
C GLY A 148 -23.69 -34.00 20.44
N ASN A 149 -24.92 -33.49 20.33
CA ASN A 149 -26.08 -34.22 19.81
C ASN A 149 -26.97 -33.28 18.98
N GLU A 150 -26.81 -33.28 17.67
CA GLU A 150 -27.58 -32.43 16.74
C GLU A 150 -29.10 -32.74 16.77
N ASN A 151 -29.49 -34.02 17.08
CA ASN A 151 -30.89 -34.38 17.19
C ASN A 151 -31.59 -33.80 18.43
N GLY A 152 -30.82 -33.32 19.40
CA GLY A 152 -31.30 -32.65 20.60
C GLY A 152 -31.64 -31.19 20.40
N LEU A 153 -31.36 -30.59 19.24
CA LEU A 153 -31.66 -29.22 18.94
C LEU A 153 -33.17 -28.98 18.81
N LEU A 154 -33.65 -27.88 19.42
CA LEU A 154 -35.04 -27.42 19.30
C LEU A 154 -35.21 -26.61 18.01
N ARG A 155 -36.11 -27.06 17.13
CA ARG A 155 -36.45 -26.30 15.92
C ARG A 155 -37.38 -25.14 16.29
N GLN A 156 -36.93 -23.91 16.01
CA GLN A 156 -37.67 -22.68 16.35
C GLN A 156 -38.46 -22.07 15.17
N GLY A 157 -38.41 -22.67 13.97
CA GLY A 157 -38.95 -22.13 12.73
C GLY A 157 -37.93 -21.37 11.94
N ASP A 158 -38.27 -20.94 10.71
CA ASP A 158 -37.40 -20.15 9.79
C ASP A 158 -35.97 -20.71 9.61
N ASN A 159 -35.85 -22.05 9.63
CA ASN A 159 -34.56 -22.76 9.62
C ASN A 159 -33.62 -22.48 10.81
N MET A 160 -34.16 -21.91 11.89
CA MET A 160 -33.41 -21.69 13.12
C MET A 160 -33.56 -22.86 14.09
N PHE A 161 -32.47 -23.15 14.81
CA PHE A 161 -32.38 -24.16 15.84
C PHE A 161 -31.85 -23.53 17.13
N GLY A 162 -32.39 -23.94 18.25
CA GLY A 162 -31.96 -23.51 19.57
C GLY A 162 -31.32 -24.63 20.35
N GLU A 163 -30.39 -24.29 21.22
CA GLU A 163 -29.76 -25.22 22.15
C GLU A 163 -30.77 -25.77 23.18
N THR A 164 -30.53 -26.99 23.59
CA THR A 164 -31.25 -27.62 24.71
C THR A 164 -30.26 -28.39 25.58
N GLU A 165 -30.70 -28.81 26.77
CA GLU A 165 -29.87 -29.71 27.61
C GLU A 165 -29.50 -31.03 26.89
N ALA A 166 -30.35 -31.47 25.94
CA ALA A 166 -30.13 -32.69 25.18
C ALA A 166 -29.14 -32.50 24.02
N SER A 167 -28.98 -31.30 23.48
CA SER A 167 -27.98 -30.98 22.41
C SER A 167 -26.59 -30.72 22.96
N GLY A 168 -26.51 -30.28 24.22
CA GLY A 168 -25.32 -29.70 24.80
C GLY A 168 -25.03 -28.26 24.25
N GLU A 169 -23.99 -27.63 24.78
CA GLU A 169 -23.56 -26.31 24.38
C GLU A 169 -22.90 -26.31 22.98
N ALA A 170 -23.09 -25.21 22.24
CA ALA A 170 -22.47 -25.02 20.93
C ALA A 170 -20.95 -24.90 21.04
N THR A 171 -20.22 -25.71 20.29
CA THR A 171 -18.79 -25.48 20.03
C THR A 171 -18.66 -24.67 18.74
N ILE A 172 -18.26 -23.40 18.87
CA ILE A 172 -18.12 -22.50 17.74
C ILE A 172 -16.71 -22.65 17.16
N GLY A 173 -16.64 -23.04 15.88
CA GLY A 173 -15.43 -23.13 15.10
C GLY A 173 -15.41 -22.10 13.97
N VAL A 174 -14.21 -21.73 13.52
CA VAL A 174 -13.96 -20.86 12.35
C VAL A 174 -13.00 -21.55 11.40
#